data_a772820c15956e0608b4d31a31c750dd
#
_entry.id   a772820c15956e0608b4d31a31c750dd
#
_cell.length_a   1.000
_cell.length_b   1.000
_cell.length_c   1.000
_cell.angle_alpha   90.00
_cell.angle_beta   90.00
_cell.angle_gamma   90.00
#
_symmetry.space_group_name_H-M   'P 1'
#
loop_
_entity.id
_entity.type
_entity.pdbx_description
1 polymer ?
#
loop_
_entity_poly.entity_id
_entity_poly.type
_entity_poly.pdbx_seq_one_letter_code
_entity_poly.pdbx_strand_id
1 'polypeptide(L)'
;MKFRKYEVIKQVAHSKKVLSMGEEYGWLPGARYTNLRDIKSFDKIGFIDIDWKNYDFKKHLEAVKAVNPIFTIARDIEDLNELDEILSEAAELSLYADNVLIVPKDTKMTGRFEELIPKEFLLGYSVPSKYGGTEIPPSSFDRPVHLLGGRPDVQRKLAELMPVVSFDCNRFTLDARFGDYFDGNRFIKHPIGGYETCLRESFQNINLLWEDYTVKESETIVRRREAQERILVKNV
;
A
#
# COMPACT_ATOMS: atom_id res chain seq x y z
N MET A 1 -10.65 27.52 -4.94
CA MET A 1 -10.78 26.08 -4.92
C MET A 1 -10.23 25.60 -3.59
N LYS A 2 -11.05 25.08 -2.65
CA LYS A 2 -10.58 24.60 -1.35
C LYS A 2 -10.10 23.16 -1.56
N PHE A 3 -8.79 22.94 -1.53
CA PHE A 3 -8.23 21.59 -1.50
C PHE A 3 -8.60 20.93 -0.17
N ARG A 4 -9.34 19.82 -0.19
CA ARG A 4 -9.47 18.98 0.99
C ARG A 4 -8.12 18.25 1.16
N LYS A 5 -7.50 18.39 2.33
CA LYS A 5 -6.28 17.69 2.70
C LYS A 5 -6.67 16.24 3.00
N TYR A 6 -6.32 15.31 2.12
CA TYR A 6 -6.48 13.88 2.38
C TYR A 6 -5.18 13.32 2.93
N GLU A 7 -5.28 12.63 4.04
CA GLU A 7 -4.15 11.89 4.58
C GLU A 7 -3.85 10.67 3.70
N VAL A 8 -2.55 10.40 3.51
CA VAL A 8 -2.11 9.16 2.87
C VAL A 8 -2.47 7.96 3.76
N ILE A 9 -2.98 6.89 3.16
CA ILE A 9 -3.33 5.66 3.88
C ILE A 9 -2.05 4.88 4.14
N LYS A 10 -1.79 4.56 5.41
CA LYS A 10 -0.58 3.87 5.87
C LYS A 10 -0.92 2.44 6.30
N GLN A 11 -0.10 1.48 5.91
CA GLN A 11 -0.36 0.06 6.16
C GLN A 11 0.90 -0.65 6.64
N VAL A 12 0.70 -1.65 7.50
CA VAL A 12 1.76 -2.52 8.00
C VAL A 12 1.27 -3.97 8.06
N ALA A 13 2.11 -4.91 7.62
CA ALA A 13 1.82 -6.34 7.67
C ALA A 13 2.82 -7.05 8.59
N HIS A 14 2.39 -7.50 9.76
CA HIS A 14 3.25 -8.11 10.77
C HIS A 14 2.43 -8.98 11.75
N SER A 15 3.02 -9.34 12.89
CA SER A 15 2.32 -10.01 14.00
C SER A 15 1.22 -9.13 14.59
N LYS A 16 0.19 -9.76 15.16
CA LYS A 16 -0.95 -9.07 15.80
C LYS A 16 -0.51 -7.94 16.75
N LYS A 17 0.53 -8.16 17.56
CA LYS A 17 1.06 -7.14 18.49
C LYS A 17 1.50 -5.86 17.77
N VAL A 18 2.22 -5.99 16.66
CA VAL A 18 2.69 -4.84 15.86
C VAL A 18 1.51 -4.18 15.13
N LEU A 19 0.55 -4.98 14.64
CA LEU A 19 -0.66 -4.46 14.00
C LEU A 19 -1.50 -3.63 14.97
N SER A 20 -1.74 -4.13 16.21
CA SER A 20 -2.46 -3.37 17.24
C SER A 20 -1.72 -2.08 17.62
N MET A 21 -0.40 -2.11 17.69
CA MET A 21 0.39 -0.90 17.89
C MET A 21 0.25 0.07 16.72
N GLY A 22 0.29 -0.41 15.48
CA GLY A 22 0.09 0.42 14.27
C GLY A 22 -1.27 1.11 14.27
N GLU A 23 -2.32 0.42 14.70
CA GLU A 23 -3.68 0.97 14.81
C GLU A 23 -3.75 2.16 15.78
N GLU A 24 -2.99 2.15 16.90
CA GLU A 24 -2.85 3.30 17.82
C GLU A 24 -2.31 4.56 17.12
N TYR A 25 -1.57 4.40 16.03
CA TYR A 25 -0.99 5.48 15.21
C TYR A 25 -1.76 5.72 13.90
N GLY A 26 -2.95 5.13 13.73
CA GLY A 26 -3.79 5.29 12.54
C GLY A 26 -3.34 4.50 11.32
N TRP A 27 -2.51 3.46 11.52
CA TRP A 27 -2.13 2.55 10.44
C TRP A 27 -3.10 1.39 10.33
N LEU A 28 -3.37 0.94 9.12
CA LEU A 28 -4.23 -0.20 8.87
C LEU A 28 -3.44 -1.51 8.87
N PRO A 29 -4.05 -2.59 9.40
CA PRO A 29 -3.44 -3.91 9.38
C PRO A 29 -3.45 -4.51 7.99
N GLY A 30 -2.34 -5.16 7.62
CA GLY A 30 -2.20 -5.94 6.40
C GLY A 30 -1.66 -7.35 6.66
N ALA A 31 -1.82 -8.22 5.69
CA ALA A 31 -1.30 -9.56 5.71
C ALA A 31 -1.02 -10.08 4.29
N ARG A 32 -0.20 -11.13 4.17
CA ARG A 32 -0.17 -11.92 2.94
C ARG A 32 -1.37 -12.85 2.90
N TYR A 33 -1.91 -13.10 1.71
CA TYR A 33 -3.04 -14.01 1.52
C TYR A 33 -2.79 -15.42 2.09
N THR A 34 -1.52 -15.82 2.20
CA THR A 34 -1.11 -17.12 2.77
C THR A 34 -1.19 -17.18 4.30
N ASN A 35 -1.35 -16.04 4.98
CA ASN A 35 -1.39 -15.99 6.45
C ASN A 35 -2.30 -14.87 6.98
N LEU A 36 -3.57 -15.17 7.13
CA LEU A 36 -4.58 -14.24 7.67
C LEU A 36 -4.71 -14.30 9.20
N ARG A 37 -3.93 -15.13 9.90
CA ARG A 37 -4.08 -15.39 11.34
C ARG A 37 -4.04 -14.11 12.18
N ASP A 38 -3.10 -13.24 11.90
CA ASP A 38 -2.81 -12.08 12.74
C ASP A 38 -3.78 -10.90 12.52
N ILE A 39 -4.56 -10.92 11.42
CA ILE A 39 -5.55 -9.88 11.10
C ILE A 39 -6.99 -10.22 11.49
N LYS A 40 -7.31 -11.46 11.91
CA LYS A 40 -8.68 -11.94 12.18
C LYS A 40 -9.48 -11.13 13.20
N SER A 41 -8.80 -10.39 14.07
CA SER A 41 -9.46 -9.63 15.16
C SER A 41 -9.61 -8.14 14.84
N PHE A 42 -9.26 -7.72 13.65
CA PHE A 42 -9.39 -6.33 13.21
C PHE A 42 -10.64 -6.18 12.36
N ASP A 43 -11.42 -5.15 12.62
CA ASP A 43 -12.67 -4.87 11.90
C ASP A 43 -12.42 -4.35 10.49
N LYS A 44 -11.27 -3.71 10.28
CA LYS A 44 -10.91 -3.09 9.01
C LYS A 44 -9.53 -3.55 8.54
N ILE A 45 -9.50 -4.27 7.43
CA ILE A 45 -8.26 -4.78 6.84
C ILE A 45 -7.79 -3.81 5.77
N GLY A 46 -6.56 -3.30 5.94
CA GLY A 46 -5.98 -2.34 5.03
C GLY A 46 -5.50 -2.99 3.73
N PHE A 47 -4.75 -4.09 3.81
CA PHE A 47 -4.06 -4.64 2.66
C PHE A 47 -3.92 -6.15 2.71
N ILE A 48 -4.24 -6.81 1.60
CA ILE A 48 -3.89 -8.22 1.35
C ILE A 48 -2.86 -8.27 0.24
N ASP A 49 -1.65 -8.68 0.64
CA ASP A 49 -0.47 -8.81 -0.21
C ASP A 49 -0.33 -10.23 -0.79
N ILE A 50 0.41 -10.37 -1.88
CA ILE A 50 0.70 -11.65 -2.55
C ILE A 50 2.00 -12.28 -2.04
N ASP A 51 2.11 -13.59 -2.22
CA ASP A 51 3.39 -14.30 -2.22
C ASP A 51 3.89 -14.39 -3.67
N TRP A 52 4.68 -13.39 -4.08
CA TRP A 52 5.16 -13.27 -5.45
C TRP A 52 6.02 -14.44 -5.92
N LYS A 53 6.57 -15.25 -4.98
CA LYS A 53 7.37 -16.44 -5.33
C LYS A 53 6.52 -17.67 -5.64
N ASN A 54 5.38 -17.79 -4.95
CA ASN A 54 4.51 -18.97 -5.02
C ASN A 54 3.05 -18.50 -5.11
N TYR A 55 2.76 -17.68 -6.12
CA TYR A 55 1.43 -17.13 -6.30
C TYR A 55 0.41 -18.22 -6.66
N ASP A 56 -0.75 -18.16 -5.99
CA ASP A 56 -1.90 -19.01 -6.22
C ASP A 56 -3.15 -18.12 -6.20
N PHE A 57 -3.65 -17.81 -7.40
CA PHE A 57 -4.79 -16.91 -7.56
C PHE A 57 -6.04 -17.37 -6.80
N LYS A 58 -6.34 -18.67 -6.80
CA LYS A 58 -7.55 -19.18 -6.12
C LYS A 58 -7.49 -18.94 -4.61
N LYS A 59 -6.33 -19.23 -3.98
CA LYS A 59 -6.14 -18.95 -2.55
C LYS A 59 -6.14 -17.47 -2.24
N HIS A 60 -5.58 -16.66 -3.14
CA HIS A 60 -5.60 -15.21 -2.98
C HIS A 60 -7.04 -14.68 -3.05
N LEU A 61 -7.83 -15.08 -4.04
CA LEU A 61 -9.24 -14.71 -4.18
C LEU A 61 -10.07 -15.14 -2.96
N GLU A 62 -9.86 -16.35 -2.44
CA GLU A 62 -10.53 -16.82 -1.21
C GLU A 62 -10.14 -15.99 0.01
N ALA A 63 -8.88 -15.61 0.14
CA ALA A 63 -8.41 -14.74 1.21
C ALA A 63 -9.06 -13.35 1.13
N VAL A 64 -9.12 -12.75 -0.06
CA VAL A 64 -9.75 -11.44 -0.29
C VAL A 64 -11.25 -11.50 0.00
N LYS A 65 -11.95 -12.56 -0.43
CA LYS A 65 -13.36 -12.81 -0.10
C LYS A 65 -13.62 -12.91 1.41
N ALA A 66 -12.70 -13.54 2.13
CA ALA A 66 -12.85 -13.78 3.57
C ALA A 66 -12.73 -12.50 4.41
N VAL A 67 -12.01 -11.48 3.93
CA VAL A 67 -11.67 -10.30 4.74
C VAL A 67 -12.15 -8.97 4.14
N ASN A 68 -12.53 -8.92 2.87
CA ASN A 68 -12.94 -7.72 2.12
C ASN A 68 -12.03 -6.52 2.41
N PRO A 69 -10.75 -6.55 1.97
CA PRO A 69 -9.78 -5.54 2.32
C PRO A 69 -10.02 -4.24 1.55
N ILE A 70 -9.48 -3.12 2.08
CA ILE A 70 -9.48 -1.85 1.36
C ILE A 70 -8.61 -1.93 0.11
N PHE A 71 -7.46 -2.62 0.21
CA PHE A 71 -6.55 -2.82 -0.92
C PHE A 71 -6.15 -4.29 -1.04
N THR A 72 -6.04 -4.74 -2.27
CA THR A 72 -5.29 -5.95 -2.61
C THR A 72 -4.48 -5.70 -3.88
N ILE A 73 -3.57 -6.58 -4.21
CA ILE A 73 -2.66 -6.42 -5.35
C ILE A 73 -2.81 -7.59 -6.30
N ALA A 74 -2.92 -7.34 -7.60
CA ALA A 74 -2.75 -8.37 -8.62
C ALA A 74 -1.27 -8.74 -8.79
N ARG A 75 -0.99 -9.79 -9.56
CA ARG A 75 0.41 -10.12 -9.91
C ARG A 75 1.10 -8.92 -10.58
N ASP A 76 2.41 -8.82 -10.37
CA ASP A 76 3.23 -7.84 -11.08
C ASP A 76 3.22 -8.13 -12.60
N ILE A 77 3.07 -7.11 -13.42
CA ILE A 77 3.15 -7.24 -14.89
C ILE A 77 4.63 -7.17 -15.29
N GLU A 78 5.30 -8.30 -15.24
CA GLU A 78 6.71 -8.45 -15.64
C GLU A 78 6.86 -8.55 -17.17
N ASP A 79 5.84 -9.10 -17.85
CA ASP A 79 5.73 -9.21 -19.31
C ASP A 79 4.36 -8.70 -19.76
N LEU A 80 4.34 -7.79 -20.71
CA LEU A 80 3.12 -7.22 -21.29
C LEU A 80 2.18 -8.28 -21.90
N ASN A 81 2.70 -9.44 -22.30
CA ASN A 81 1.89 -10.54 -22.83
C ASN A 81 0.97 -11.18 -21.74
N GLU A 82 1.25 -10.98 -20.47
CA GLU A 82 0.42 -11.46 -19.35
C GLU A 82 -0.68 -10.46 -18.94
N LEU A 83 -0.72 -9.28 -19.55
CA LEU A 83 -1.59 -8.18 -19.15
C LEU A 83 -3.06 -8.59 -19.08
N ASP A 84 -3.61 -9.22 -20.11
CA ASP A 84 -5.03 -9.56 -20.19
C ASP A 84 -5.43 -10.56 -19.10
N GLU A 85 -4.58 -11.54 -18.80
CA GLU A 85 -4.80 -12.50 -17.74
C GLU A 85 -4.78 -11.81 -16.37
N ILE A 86 -3.78 -10.95 -16.11
CA ILE A 86 -3.66 -10.22 -14.85
C ILE A 86 -4.83 -9.27 -14.64
N LEU A 87 -5.29 -8.58 -15.69
CA LEU A 87 -6.47 -7.71 -15.60
C LEU A 87 -7.75 -8.51 -15.36
N SER A 88 -7.88 -9.71 -15.91
CA SER A 88 -9.01 -10.61 -15.62
C SER A 88 -9.01 -11.04 -14.15
N GLU A 89 -7.86 -11.45 -13.59
CA GLU A 89 -7.70 -11.75 -12.17
C GLU A 89 -8.04 -10.53 -11.29
N ALA A 90 -7.56 -9.34 -11.68
CA ALA A 90 -7.84 -8.10 -10.96
C ALA A 90 -9.32 -7.75 -10.95
N ALA A 91 -10.03 -8.00 -12.05
CA ALA A 91 -11.49 -7.80 -12.12
C ALA A 91 -12.24 -8.72 -11.15
N GLU A 92 -11.82 -9.98 -11.00
CA GLU A 92 -12.41 -10.89 -10.01
C GLU A 92 -12.12 -10.43 -8.57
N LEU A 93 -10.88 -9.99 -8.27
CA LEU A 93 -10.52 -9.46 -6.96
C LEU A 93 -11.32 -8.21 -6.61
N SER A 94 -11.63 -7.36 -7.59
CA SER A 94 -12.36 -6.10 -7.38
C SER A 94 -13.82 -6.30 -6.94
N LEU A 95 -14.36 -7.51 -7.03
CA LEU A 95 -15.67 -7.85 -6.49
C LEU A 95 -15.68 -7.89 -4.94
N TYR A 96 -14.51 -8.00 -4.32
CA TYR A 96 -14.36 -8.23 -2.88
C TYR A 96 -13.38 -7.28 -2.19
N ALA A 97 -12.61 -6.50 -2.93
CA ALA A 97 -11.72 -5.47 -2.40
C ALA A 97 -12.17 -4.09 -2.88
N ASP A 98 -12.05 -3.07 -2.03
CA ASP A 98 -12.40 -1.70 -2.41
C ASP A 98 -11.50 -1.17 -3.54
N ASN A 99 -10.23 -1.58 -3.55
CA ASN A 99 -9.25 -1.18 -4.56
C ASN A 99 -8.33 -2.35 -4.89
N VAL A 100 -8.08 -2.55 -6.18
CA VAL A 100 -7.07 -3.50 -6.67
C VAL A 100 -5.90 -2.72 -7.26
N LEU A 101 -4.69 -3.09 -6.87
CA LEU A 101 -3.45 -2.49 -7.34
C LEU A 101 -2.93 -3.26 -8.54
N ILE A 102 -2.58 -2.56 -9.61
CA ILE A 102 -1.86 -3.09 -10.76
C ILE A 102 -0.44 -2.54 -10.73
N VAL A 103 0.55 -3.42 -10.74
CA VAL A 103 1.98 -3.07 -10.67
C VAL A 103 2.64 -3.27 -12.02
N PRO A 104 2.79 -2.21 -12.84
CA PRO A 104 3.50 -2.31 -14.09
C PRO A 104 5.02 -2.38 -13.84
N LYS A 105 5.68 -3.41 -14.36
CA LYS A 105 7.12 -3.57 -14.32
C LYS A 105 7.76 -3.68 -15.70
N ASP A 106 7.03 -4.18 -16.71
CA ASP A 106 7.54 -4.18 -18.08
C ASP A 106 7.71 -2.74 -18.57
N THR A 107 8.94 -2.36 -18.91
CA THR A 107 9.28 -1.00 -19.40
C THR A 107 8.56 -0.58 -20.68
N LYS A 108 8.04 -1.55 -21.44
CA LYS A 108 7.17 -1.29 -22.63
C LYS A 108 5.84 -0.60 -22.26
N MET A 109 5.45 -0.63 -21.00
CA MET A 109 4.25 0.04 -20.47
C MET A 109 4.49 1.52 -20.17
N THR A 110 5.74 2.01 -20.23
CA THR A 110 6.08 3.40 -19.92
C THR A 110 5.31 4.38 -20.80
N GLY A 111 4.57 5.30 -20.16
CA GLY A 111 3.75 6.30 -20.87
C GLY A 111 2.46 5.76 -21.51
N ARG A 112 2.09 4.49 -21.25
CA ARG A 112 0.92 3.85 -21.83
C ARG A 112 -0.12 3.37 -20.79
N PHE A 113 -0.02 3.81 -19.54
CA PHE A 113 -0.91 3.32 -18.48
C PHE A 113 -2.38 3.65 -18.74
N GLU A 114 -2.67 4.82 -19.34
CA GLU A 114 -4.05 5.19 -19.68
C GLU A 114 -4.66 4.31 -20.78
N GLU A 115 -3.83 3.76 -21.68
CA GLU A 115 -4.25 2.83 -22.74
C GLU A 115 -4.40 1.41 -22.22
N LEU A 116 -3.43 0.97 -21.37
CA LEU A 116 -3.25 -0.44 -21.01
C LEU A 116 -3.99 -0.85 -19.72
N ILE A 117 -4.13 0.06 -18.76
CA ILE A 117 -4.68 -0.27 -17.44
C ILE A 117 -5.99 0.48 -17.22
N PRO A 118 -7.13 -0.23 -17.07
CA PRO A 118 -8.41 0.39 -16.76
C PRO A 118 -8.37 1.33 -15.55
N LYS A 119 -9.13 2.45 -15.63
CA LYS A 119 -9.07 3.53 -14.62
C LYS A 119 -9.65 3.14 -13.26
N GLU A 120 -10.43 2.08 -13.20
CA GLU A 120 -10.94 1.51 -11.96
C GLU A 120 -9.87 0.89 -11.06
N PHE A 121 -8.71 0.51 -11.62
CA PHE A 121 -7.59 0.00 -10.85
C PHE A 121 -6.63 1.12 -10.43
N LEU A 122 -6.06 1.00 -9.25
CA LEU A 122 -4.97 1.87 -8.80
C LEU A 122 -3.63 1.35 -9.31
N LEU A 123 -2.68 2.24 -9.50
CA LEU A 123 -1.32 1.83 -9.81
C LEU A 123 -0.56 1.47 -8.53
N GLY A 124 0.22 0.40 -8.59
CA GLY A 124 1.21 0.06 -7.58
C GLY A 124 2.62 0.39 -8.08
N TYR A 125 3.44 0.96 -7.23
CA TYR A 125 4.85 1.20 -7.50
C TYR A 125 5.71 0.43 -6.49
N SER A 126 6.37 -0.62 -6.95
CA SER A 126 7.30 -1.38 -6.11
C SER A 126 8.56 -0.53 -5.87
N VAL A 127 8.74 -0.07 -4.64
CA VAL A 127 9.85 0.83 -4.28
C VAL A 127 11.17 0.11 -4.49
N PRO A 128 12.13 0.69 -5.26
CA PRO A 128 13.40 0.06 -5.54
C PRO A 128 14.18 -0.31 -4.28
N SER A 129 14.66 -1.53 -4.24
CA SER A 129 15.43 -2.10 -3.14
C SER A 129 16.46 -3.11 -3.67
N LYS A 130 17.29 -3.65 -2.80
CA LYS A 130 18.21 -4.75 -3.18
C LYS A 130 17.50 -6.03 -3.65
N TYR A 131 16.20 -6.12 -3.48
CA TYR A 131 15.39 -7.28 -3.90
C TYR A 131 14.63 -7.06 -5.21
N GLY A 132 14.87 -5.94 -5.89
CA GLY A 132 14.17 -5.51 -7.08
C GLY A 132 13.33 -4.25 -6.83
N GLY A 133 12.43 -3.97 -7.74
CA GLY A 133 11.54 -2.81 -7.72
C GLY A 133 11.03 -2.52 -9.12
N THR A 134 10.26 -1.45 -9.27
CA THR A 134 9.79 -0.98 -10.57
C THR A 134 10.92 -0.19 -11.26
N GLU A 135 11.27 -0.56 -12.49
CA GLU A 135 12.27 0.14 -13.31
C GLU A 135 11.68 1.30 -14.09
N ILE A 136 10.36 1.33 -14.26
CA ILE A 136 9.66 2.42 -14.95
C ILE A 136 9.87 3.72 -14.15
N PRO A 137 10.23 4.84 -14.80
CA PRO A 137 10.48 6.10 -14.11
C PRO A 137 9.27 6.57 -13.29
N PRO A 138 9.46 7.06 -12.05
CA PRO A 138 8.37 7.57 -11.20
C PRO A 138 7.51 8.64 -11.88
N SER A 139 8.11 9.50 -12.70
CA SER A 139 7.41 10.55 -13.46
C SER A 139 6.40 10.04 -14.48
N SER A 140 6.42 8.75 -14.80
CA SER A 140 5.43 8.12 -15.69
C SER A 140 4.11 7.78 -14.96
N PHE A 141 4.10 7.87 -13.63
CA PHE A 141 2.92 7.56 -12.80
C PHE A 141 2.13 8.84 -12.52
N ASP A 142 1.20 9.16 -13.40
CA ASP A 142 0.34 10.36 -13.34
C ASP A 142 -1.04 10.11 -12.70
N ARG A 143 -1.34 8.85 -12.37
CA ARG A 143 -2.55 8.39 -11.68
C ARG A 143 -2.25 8.08 -10.21
N PRO A 144 -3.29 7.97 -9.35
CA PRO A 144 -3.13 7.58 -7.95
C PRO A 144 -2.31 6.31 -7.77
N VAL A 145 -1.30 6.37 -6.90
CA VAL A 145 -0.31 5.30 -6.70
C VAL A 145 -0.32 4.82 -5.25
N HIS A 146 -0.22 3.51 -5.07
CA HIS A 146 0.20 2.87 -3.84
C HIS A 146 1.70 2.54 -3.91
N LEU A 147 2.48 2.90 -2.89
CA LEU A 147 3.89 2.53 -2.79
C LEU A 147 4.03 1.19 -2.05
N LEU A 148 4.61 0.20 -2.71
CA LEU A 148 4.83 -1.14 -2.17
C LEU A 148 6.21 -1.24 -1.52
N GLY A 149 6.21 -1.45 -0.20
CA GLY A 149 7.43 -1.65 0.60
C GLY A 149 8.41 -0.47 0.56
N GLY A 150 9.66 -0.75 0.85
CA GLY A 150 10.74 0.24 0.83
C GLY A 150 10.98 0.93 2.18
N ARG A 151 11.83 1.94 2.15
CA ARG A 151 12.17 2.77 3.32
C ARG A 151 11.27 4.02 3.35
N PRO A 152 10.86 4.49 4.54
CA PRO A 152 9.97 5.66 4.67
C PRO A 152 10.50 6.92 3.98
N ASP A 153 11.80 7.21 4.12
CA ASP A 153 12.47 8.36 3.49
C ASP A 153 12.47 8.29 1.96
N VAL A 154 12.61 7.08 1.40
CA VAL A 154 12.54 6.85 -0.05
C VAL A 154 11.11 6.99 -0.54
N GLN A 155 10.13 6.41 0.17
CA GLN A 155 8.72 6.55 -0.15
C GLN A 155 8.29 8.02 -0.17
N ARG A 156 8.71 8.81 0.83
CA ARG A 156 8.35 10.24 0.89
C ARG A 156 8.95 11.05 -0.27
N LYS A 157 10.18 10.74 -0.69
CA LYS A 157 10.80 11.36 -1.88
C LYS A 157 10.07 11.00 -3.17
N LEU A 158 9.64 9.74 -3.31
CA LEU A 158 8.84 9.31 -4.48
C LEU A 158 7.51 10.06 -4.58
N ALA A 159 6.91 10.40 -3.44
CA ALA A 159 5.67 11.17 -3.38
C ALA A 159 5.79 12.62 -3.90
N GLU A 160 7.00 13.11 -4.13
CA GLU A 160 7.23 14.39 -4.82
C GLU A 160 7.09 14.25 -6.34
N LEU A 161 7.27 13.03 -6.85
CA LEU A 161 7.30 12.73 -8.28
C LEU A 161 5.99 12.10 -8.80
N MET A 162 5.17 11.50 -7.92
CA MET A 162 3.94 10.82 -8.28
C MET A 162 2.83 11.05 -7.24
N PRO A 163 1.54 10.94 -7.60
CA PRO A 163 0.41 11.17 -6.68
C PRO A 163 0.18 9.97 -5.75
N VAL A 164 0.93 9.86 -4.67
CA VAL A 164 0.83 8.76 -3.71
C VAL A 164 -0.42 8.91 -2.84
N VAL A 165 -1.27 7.89 -2.80
CA VAL A 165 -2.50 7.86 -1.99
C VAL A 165 -2.41 6.90 -0.82
N SER A 166 -1.51 5.93 -0.90
CA SER A 166 -1.30 4.93 0.14
C SER A 166 0.09 4.31 0.04
N PHE A 167 0.54 3.70 1.13
CA PHE A 167 1.75 2.89 1.12
C PHE A 167 1.70 1.80 2.19
N ASP A 168 2.43 0.71 1.98
CA ASP A 168 2.79 -0.22 3.02
C ASP A 168 4.28 -0.07 3.41
N CYS A 169 4.59 -0.30 4.66
CA CYS A 169 5.97 -0.27 5.13
C CYS A 169 6.18 -1.26 6.27
N ASN A 170 7.11 -2.20 6.06
CA ASN A 170 7.54 -3.17 7.07
C ASN A 170 9.02 -3.00 7.46
N ARG A 171 9.74 -2.07 6.82
CA ARG A 171 11.18 -1.93 7.01
C ARG A 171 11.54 -1.65 8.47
N PHE A 172 10.85 -0.73 9.13
CA PHE A 172 11.12 -0.34 10.50
C PHE A 172 10.90 -1.47 11.52
N THR A 173 10.03 -2.45 11.22
CA THR A 173 9.81 -3.61 12.10
C THR A 173 11.03 -4.53 12.12
N LEU A 174 11.79 -4.62 11.02
CA LEU A 174 13.01 -5.36 10.94
C LEU A 174 14.14 -4.65 11.72
N ASP A 175 14.31 -3.35 11.49
CA ASP A 175 15.37 -2.56 12.11
C ASP A 175 15.18 -2.44 13.64
N ALA A 176 13.92 -2.37 14.11
CA ALA A 176 13.59 -2.38 15.54
C ALA A 176 14.10 -3.62 16.28
N ARG A 177 14.20 -4.79 15.62
CA ARG A 177 14.79 -6.01 16.22
C ARG A 177 16.26 -5.84 16.60
N PHE A 178 16.94 -4.92 15.95
CA PHE A 178 18.34 -4.60 16.22
C PHE A 178 18.49 -3.36 17.10
N GLY A 179 17.38 -2.81 17.63
CA GLY A 179 17.39 -1.59 18.44
C GLY A 179 17.54 -0.32 17.61
N ASP A 180 17.25 -0.37 16.32
CA ASP A 180 17.24 0.79 15.45
C ASP A 180 15.81 1.32 15.30
N TYR A 181 15.66 2.64 15.17
CA TYR A 181 14.39 3.28 14.89
C TYR A 181 14.54 4.30 13.75
N PHE A 182 13.43 4.64 13.14
CA PHE A 182 13.39 5.69 12.12
C PHE A 182 13.25 7.05 12.80
N ASP A 183 14.27 7.93 12.67
CA ASP A 183 14.33 9.24 13.34
C ASP A 183 13.59 10.37 12.60
N GLY A 184 12.91 10.02 11.49
CA GLY A 184 12.29 10.98 10.57
C GLY A 184 13.07 11.19 9.26
N ASN A 185 14.34 10.75 9.23
CA ASN A 185 15.21 10.87 8.06
C ASN A 185 15.93 9.55 7.72
N ARG A 186 16.35 8.81 8.73
CA ARG A 186 17.10 7.55 8.56
C ARG A 186 16.90 6.61 9.75
N PHE A 187 17.37 5.38 9.60
CA PHE A 187 17.44 4.43 10.71
C PHE A 187 18.73 4.64 11.50
N ILE A 188 18.59 4.80 12.81
CA ILE A 188 19.71 5.00 13.77
C ILE A 188 19.47 4.17 15.03
N LYS A 189 20.54 3.92 15.79
CA LYS A 189 20.44 3.28 17.12
C LYS A 189 19.61 4.13 18.07
N HIS A 190 18.62 3.50 18.70
CA HIS A 190 17.85 4.16 19.74
C HIS A 190 18.69 4.28 21.03
N PRO A 191 18.69 5.45 21.71
CA PRO A 191 19.52 5.67 22.90
C PRO A 191 19.22 4.69 24.05
N ILE A 192 17.96 4.35 24.24
CA ILE A 192 17.49 3.41 25.28
C ILE A 192 17.38 1.99 24.71
N GLY A 193 17.05 1.87 23.40
CA GLY A 193 16.76 0.60 22.76
C GLY A 193 15.38 0.05 23.11
N GLY A 194 15.19 -1.25 22.85
CA GLY A 194 13.93 -1.94 23.08
C GLY A 194 13.04 -1.97 21.83
N TYR A 195 12.57 -3.18 21.51
CA TYR A 195 11.79 -3.41 20.27
C TYR A 195 10.55 -2.54 20.18
N GLU A 196 9.75 -2.48 21.25
CA GLU A 196 8.50 -1.72 21.27
C GLU A 196 8.74 -0.21 21.21
N THR A 197 9.75 0.29 21.91
CA THR A 197 10.11 1.70 21.89
C THR A 197 10.54 2.13 20.49
N CYS A 198 11.42 1.35 19.84
CA CYS A 198 11.84 1.60 18.47
C CYS A 198 10.66 1.59 17.49
N LEU A 199 9.69 0.67 17.67
CA LEU A 199 8.49 0.61 16.83
C LEU A 199 7.62 1.86 17.01
N ARG A 200 7.29 2.22 18.27
CA ARG A 200 6.42 3.37 18.57
C ARG A 200 6.99 4.67 18.03
N GLU A 201 8.26 4.91 18.27
CA GLU A 201 8.92 6.11 17.75
C GLU A 201 9.03 6.10 16.21
N SER A 202 9.25 4.93 15.60
CA SER A 202 9.23 4.82 14.15
C SER A 202 7.84 5.12 13.56
N PHE A 203 6.75 4.59 14.14
CA PHE A 203 5.38 4.92 13.72
C PHE A 203 5.11 6.42 13.81
N GLN A 204 5.46 7.03 14.95
CA GLN A 204 5.28 8.46 15.17
C GLN A 204 6.08 9.30 14.15
N ASN A 205 7.37 8.99 13.96
CA ASN A 205 8.24 9.75 13.08
C ASN A 205 7.87 9.57 11.59
N ILE A 206 7.38 8.39 11.20
CA ILE A 206 6.83 8.20 9.86
C ILE A 206 5.53 9.01 9.69
N ASN A 207 4.66 9.07 10.69
CA ASN A 207 3.48 9.91 10.63
C ASN A 207 3.84 11.39 10.44
N LEU A 208 4.81 11.90 11.22
CA LEU A 208 5.31 13.28 11.09
C LEU A 208 5.91 13.54 9.69
N LEU A 209 6.66 12.58 9.14
CA LEU A 209 7.23 12.68 7.79
C LEU A 209 6.17 12.89 6.70
N TRP A 210 4.95 12.40 6.92
CA TRP A 210 3.84 12.50 5.97
C TRP A 210 2.81 13.58 6.33
N GLU A 211 2.98 14.30 7.44
CA GLU A 211 1.99 15.25 7.95
C GLU A 211 1.68 16.38 6.96
N ASP A 212 2.71 16.90 6.31
CA ASP A 212 2.59 18.00 5.33
C ASP A 212 2.27 17.52 3.91
N TYR A 213 2.21 16.21 3.69
CA TYR A 213 1.93 15.67 2.38
C TYR A 213 0.45 15.83 2.04
N THR A 214 0.17 16.41 0.89
CA THR A 214 -1.18 16.52 0.34
C THR A 214 -1.26 15.75 -0.96
N VAL A 215 -2.16 14.78 -1.01
CA VAL A 215 -2.42 14.01 -2.23
C VAL A 215 -2.91 14.95 -3.32
N LYS A 216 -2.25 14.94 -4.47
CA LYS A 216 -2.76 15.61 -5.68
C LYS A 216 -3.97 14.80 -6.17
N GLU A 217 -5.16 15.34 -6.00
CA GLU A 217 -6.40 14.64 -6.35
C GLU A 217 -6.51 14.38 -7.84
N SER A 218 -6.79 13.13 -8.20
CA SER A 218 -7.49 12.82 -9.45
C SER A 218 -9.00 12.80 -9.18
N GLU A 219 -9.81 13.23 -10.17
CA GLU A 219 -11.28 13.23 -10.06
C GLU A 219 -11.86 11.83 -9.71
N THR A 220 -11.15 10.77 -10.03
CA THR A 220 -11.56 9.39 -9.79
C THR A 220 -11.57 9.03 -8.30
N ILE A 221 -10.59 9.52 -7.51
CA ILE A 221 -10.55 9.27 -6.05
C ILE A 221 -11.68 10.01 -5.35
N VAL A 222 -11.95 11.24 -5.74
CA VAL A 222 -13.02 12.06 -5.18
C VAL A 222 -14.36 11.36 -5.35
N ARG A 223 -14.67 10.89 -6.56
CA ARG A 223 -15.95 10.21 -6.87
C ARG A 223 -16.15 8.92 -6.08
N ARG A 224 -15.10 8.12 -5.88
CA ARG A 224 -15.19 6.88 -5.10
C ARG A 224 -15.44 7.14 -3.62
N ARG A 225 -14.72 8.09 -3.02
CA ARG A 225 -14.94 8.48 -1.61
C ARG A 225 -16.34 9.04 -1.38
N GLU A 226 -16.82 9.91 -2.27
CA GLU A 226 -18.20 10.42 -2.21
C GLU A 226 -19.26 9.32 -2.38
N ALA A 227 -19.00 8.31 -3.21
CA ALA A 227 -19.89 7.16 -3.35
C ALA A 227 -19.91 6.30 -2.08
N GLN A 228 -18.77 6.06 -1.44
CA GLN A 228 -18.68 5.32 -0.19
C GLN A 228 -19.32 6.07 0.98
N GLU A 229 -19.12 7.38 1.10
CA GLU A 229 -19.78 8.21 2.11
C GLU A 229 -21.31 8.20 1.95
N ARG A 230 -21.81 8.22 0.70
CA ARG A 230 -23.26 8.12 0.42
C ARG A 230 -23.88 6.77 0.79
N ILE A 231 -23.10 5.68 0.70
CA ILE A 231 -23.54 4.33 1.11
C ILE A 231 -23.60 4.24 2.63
N LEU A 232 -22.61 4.79 3.33
CA LEU A 232 -22.57 4.83 4.81
C LEU A 232 -23.71 5.67 5.40
N VAL A 233 -24.06 6.82 4.78
CA VAL A 233 -25.17 7.68 5.24
C VAL A 233 -26.55 7.07 4.97
N LYS A 234 -26.71 6.18 4.00
CA LYS A 234 -27.98 5.50 3.71
C LYS A 234 -28.25 4.28 4.62
N ASN A 235 -27.27 3.82 5.35
CA ASN A 235 -27.35 2.65 6.24
C ASN A 235 -27.43 3.06 7.74
N VAL A 236 -27.60 4.34 8.04
CA VAL A 236 -27.92 4.93 9.34
C VAL A 236 -29.35 5.49 9.30
#